data_3b6c9ef16a3a913969652559565a513d
#
_entry.id   3b6c9ef16a3a913969652559565a513d
#
_cell.length_a   1.000
_cell.length_b   1.000
_cell.length_c   1.000
_cell.angle_alpha   90.00
_cell.angle_beta   90.00
_cell.angle_gamma   90.00
#
_symmetry.space_group_name_H-M   'P 1'
#
loop_
_entity.id
_entity.type
_entity.pdbx_description
1 polymer ?
#
loop_
_entity_poly.entity_id
_entity_poly.type
_entity_poly.pdbx_seq_one_letter_code
_entity_poly.pdbx_strand_id
1 'polypeptide(L)'
;MKTNEPDLVERNKSPVALNTIDAEKLLERVFEEVEGYSDIVLVRDIPFHSHCEHHMVPFMGLAHIAYYPTRGVVGLSKLARVVDTFARRLQTQETMTAQIADVIESILKPRGVAVMVEAEHLCMAMRGVQKAGVSTITSQFRGVFKDDASEQVRFLTLVRGGAK
;
A
#
# COMPACT_ATOMS: atom_id res chain seq x y z
N MET A 1 -1.70 18.22 -41.10
CA MET A 1 -2.29 18.03 -39.74
C MET A 1 -1.99 16.61 -39.33
N LYS A 2 -1.02 16.40 -38.43
CA LYS A 2 -0.75 15.09 -37.82
C LYS A 2 -1.70 14.98 -36.64
N THR A 3 -2.65 14.04 -36.72
CA THR A 3 -3.53 13.70 -35.62
C THR A 3 -2.68 13.08 -34.50
N ASN A 4 -2.64 13.73 -33.36
CA ASN A 4 -1.98 13.27 -32.15
C ASN A 4 -2.89 12.21 -31.48
N GLU A 5 -3.15 11.09 -32.15
CA GLU A 5 -3.77 9.95 -31.48
C GLU A 5 -2.67 9.24 -30.68
N PRO A 6 -2.87 9.04 -29.38
CA PRO A 6 -1.94 8.26 -28.58
C PRO A 6 -1.86 6.85 -29.14
N ASP A 7 -0.64 6.34 -29.26
CA ASP A 7 -0.32 5.03 -29.80
C ASP A 7 -1.19 3.94 -29.15
N LEU A 8 -1.76 3.05 -29.96
CA LEU A 8 -2.57 1.91 -29.53
C LEU A 8 -1.83 1.01 -28.51
N VAL A 9 -0.50 1.04 -28.51
CA VAL A 9 0.34 0.35 -27.52
C VAL A 9 0.18 0.95 -26.12
N GLU A 10 -0.07 2.26 -26.00
CA GLU A 10 -0.34 2.88 -24.71
C GLU A 10 -1.73 2.56 -24.17
N ARG A 11 -2.70 2.30 -25.03
CA ARG A 11 -4.06 1.89 -24.64
C ARG A 11 -4.13 0.47 -24.07
N ASN A 12 -3.12 -0.36 -24.36
CA ASN A 12 -3.07 -1.77 -23.91
C ASN A 12 -2.24 -2.00 -22.65
N LYS A 13 -1.74 -0.94 -22.02
CA LYS A 13 -1.14 -1.06 -20.69
C LYS A 13 -2.25 -1.49 -19.71
N SER A 14 -2.02 -2.62 -19.05
CA SER A 14 -2.99 -3.11 -18.06
C SER A 14 -3.30 -1.99 -17.05
N PRO A 15 -4.52 -1.88 -16.52
CA PRO A 15 -4.84 -0.91 -15.48
C PRO A 15 -3.86 -0.93 -14.30
N VAL A 16 -3.26 -2.08 -14.04
CA VAL A 16 -2.20 -2.29 -13.04
C VAL A 16 -0.95 -1.47 -13.37
N ALA A 17 -0.49 -1.49 -14.63
CA ALA A 17 0.71 -0.74 -15.04
C ALA A 17 0.51 0.78 -14.95
N LEU A 18 -0.67 1.29 -15.34
CA LEU A 18 -0.99 2.73 -15.23
C LEU A 18 -0.97 3.21 -13.78
N ASN A 19 -1.56 2.44 -12.87
CA ASN A 19 -1.59 2.80 -11.46
C ASN A 19 -0.21 2.72 -10.79
N THR A 20 0.65 1.82 -11.24
CA THR A 20 2.04 1.75 -10.77
C THR A 20 2.82 3.00 -11.17
N ILE A 21 2.70 3.46 -12.42
CA ILE A 21 3.33 4.69 -12.89
C ILE A 21 2.85 5.92 -12.10
N ASP A 22 1.55 6.00 -11.78
CA ASP A 22 1.01 7.10 -10.98
C ASP A 22 1.53 7.07 -9.53
N ALA A 23 1.64 5.88 -8.93
CA ALA A 23 2.21 5.70 -7.60
C ALA A 23 3.71 6.04 -7.56
N GLU A 24 4.47 5.68 -8.60
CA GLU A 24 5.88 6.05 -8.76
C GLU A 24 6.08 7.56 -8.75
N LYS A 25 5.33 8.29 -9.59
CA LYS A 25 5.37 9.76 -9.64
C LYS A 25 5.05 10.42 -8.30
N LEU A 26 4.13 9.83 -7.53
CA LEU A 26 3.81 10.34 -6.19
C LEU A 26 5.01 10.27 -5.24
N LEU A 27 5.84 9.24 -5.35
CA LEU A 27 6.97 9.01 -4.44
C LEU A 27 8.28 9.67 -4.87
N GLU A 28 8.41 10.12 -6.12
CA GLU A 28 9.65 10.73 -6.66
C GLU A 28 10.16 11.93 -5.84
N ARG A 29 9.25 12.69 -5.23
CA ARG A 29 9.65 13.87 -4.43
C ARG A 29 9.92 13.47 -2.99
N VAL A 30 11.18 13.31 -2.65
CA VAL A 30 11.68 13.02 -1.30
C VAL A 30 12.18 14.32 -0.67
N PHE A 31 11.99 14.48 0.63
CA PHE A 31 12.58 15.56 1.42
C PHE A 31 13.91 15.06 1.99
N GLU A 32 15.01 15.61 1.47
CA GLU A 32 16.37 15.23 1.89
C GLU A 32 16.80 15.90 3.21
N GLU A 33 16.08 16.94 3.64
CA GLU A 33 16.43 17.82 4.77
C GLU A 33 16.20 17.19 6.15
N VAL A 34 16.02 15.87 6.24
CA VAL A 34 15.81 15.19 7.53
C VAL A 34 17.16 14.65 8.03
N GLU A 35 18.08 15.59 8.33
CA GLU A 35 19.37 15.25 8.88
C GLU A 35 19.25 14.45 10.18
N GLY A 36 19.87 13.26 10.21
CA GLY A 36 20.02 12.45 11.41
C GLY A 36 18.85 11.52 11.75
N TYR A 37 17.71 11.53 11.02
CA TYR A 37 16.64 10.57 11.27
C TYR A 37 16.84 9.27 10.48
N SER A 38 17.11 8.18 11.17
CA SER A 38 17.35 6.85 10.58
C SER A 38 16.43 5.76 11.12
N ASP A 39 15.46 6.12 11.94
CA ASP A 39 14.52 5.19 12.57
C ASP A 39 13.25 4.97 11.72
N ILE A 40 12.35 4.13 12.22
CA ILE A 40 11.11 3.76 11.54
C ILE A 40 10.20 4.98 11.32
N VAL A 41 9.74 5.17 10.09
CA VAL A 41 8.61 6.06 9.76
C VAL A 41 7.38 5.19 9.59
N LEU A 42 6.37 5.39 10.42
CA LEU A 42 5.11 4.66 10.37
C LEU A 42 3.94 5.61 10.13
N VAL A 43 3.15 5.32 9.08
CA VAL A 43 1.82 5.89 8.87
C VAL A 43 0.81 4.78 9.01
N ARG A 44 -0.05 4.87 10.00
CA ARG A 44 -1.05 3.85 10.31
C ARG A 44 -2.47 4.40 10.19
N ASP A 45 -3.42 3.47 10.20
CA ASP A 45 -4.85 3.78 10.17
C ASP A 45 -5.27 4.57 8.91
N ILE A 46 -4.64 4.26 7.75
CA ILE A 46 -4.99 4.86 6.47
C ILE A 46 -6.27 4.18 5.98
N PRO A 47 -7.43 4.85 5.99
CA PRO A 47 -8.67 4.25 5.53
C PRO A 47 -8.67 4.09 4.01
N PHE A 48 -9.22 2.98 3.53
CA PHE A 48 -9.37 2.73 2.12
C PHE A 48 -10.66 1.99 1.79
N HIS A 49 -11.08 2.08 0.53
CA HIS A 49 -12.15 1.31 -0.08
C HIS A 49 -11.64 0.71 -1.38
N SER A 50 -11.92 -0.57 -1.59
CA SER A 50 -11.57 -1.27 -2.82
C SER A 50 -12.72 -2.18 -3.24
N HIS A 51 -12.57 -2.85 -4.39
CA HIS A 51 -13.55 -3.81 -4.89
C HIS A 51 -12.88 -5.15 -5.12
N CYS A 52 -13.46 -6.18 -4.51
CA CYS A 52 -12.97 -7.55 -4.66
C CYS A 52 -13.05 -7.98 -6.12
N GLU A 53 -11.92 -8.35 -6.71
CA GLU A 53 -11.82 -8.78 -8.11
C GLU A 53 -12.70 -10.00 -8.43
N HIS A 54 -12.81 -10.94 -7.46
CA HIS A 54 -13.59 -12.17 -7.66
C HIS A 54 -15.11 -11.95 -7.65
N HIS A 55 -15.60 -10.99 -6.90
CA HIS A 55 -17.02 -10.86 -6.61
C HIS A 55 -17.62 -9.49 -6.95
N MET A 56 -16.77 -8.53 -7.37
CA MET A 56 -17.15 -7.14 -7.71
C MET A 56 -17.91 -6.40 -6.59
N VAL A 57 -17.73 -6.82 -5.34
CA VAL A 57 -18.30 -6.15 -4.16
C VAL A 57 -17.20 -5.47 -3.35
N PRO A 58 -17.53 -4.42 -2.61
CA PRO A 58 -16.52 -3.69 -1.84
C PRO A 58 -15.85 -4.53 -0.75
N PHE A 59 -14.61 -4.20 -0.47
CA PHE A 59 -13.97 -4.44 0.81
C PHE A 59 -13.34 -3.13 1.29
N MET A 60 -13.32 -2.93 2.58
CA MET A 60 -12.89 -1.67 3.17
C MET A 60 -12.17 -1.92 4.48
N GLY A 61 -11.24 -1.04 4.80
CA GLY A 61 -10.45 -1.23 6.00
C GLY A 61 -9.39 -0.17 6.19
N LEU A 62 -8.31 -0.59 6.84
CA LEU A 62 -7.18 0.24 7.21
C LEU A 62 -5.88 -0.34 6.63
N ALA A 63 -5.05 0.52 6.10
CA ALA A 63 -3.69 0.18 5.69
C ALA A 63 -2.68 0.84 6.63
N HIS A 64 -1.60 0.13 6.91
CA HIS A 64 -0.50 0.58 7.75
C HIS A 64 0.80 0.38 6.98
N ILE A 65 1.61 1.44 6.87
CA ILE A 65 2.84 1.45 6.08
C ILE A 65 3.98 1.95 6.96
N ALA A 66 5.04 1.17 7.05
CA ALA A 66 6.27 1.59 7.66
C ALA A 66 7.46 1.42 6.72
N TYR A 67 8.45 2.28 6.85
CA TYR A 67 9.72 2.13 6.15
C TYR A 67 10.87 2.71 6.97
N TYR A 68 12.09 2.21 6.72
CA TYR A 68 13.33 2.77 7.24
C TYR A 68 13.99 3.63 6.17
N PRO A 69 14.06 4.96 6.33
CA PRO A 69 14.63 5.85 5.32
C PRO A 69 16.14 5.61 5.12
N THR A 70 16.63 5.87 3.90
CA THR A 70 18.06 5.86 3.54
C THR A 70 18.57 7.25 3.18
N ARG A 71 17.86 7.98 2.31
CA ARG A 71 18.28 9.28 1.80
C ARG A 71 17.39 10.44 2.22
N GLY A 72 16.24 10.15 2.81
CA GLY A 72 15.27 11.17 3.16
C GLY A 72 13.90 10.57 3.42
N VAL A 73 12.94 11.41 3.74
CA VAL A 73 11.55 11.01 4.02
C VAL A 73 10.60 11.49 2.93
N VAL A 74 9.60 10.67 2.65
CA VAL A 74 8.51 11.06 1.76
C VAL A 74 7.40 11.76 2.54
N GLY A 75 6.71 12.71 1.90
CA GLY A 75 5.56 13.35 2.54
C GLY A 75 4.49 12.33 2.92
N LEU A 76 4.03 12.37 4.18
CA LEU A 76 3.11 11.37 4.75
C LEU A 76 1.83 11.20 3.93
N SER A 77 1.29 12.30 3.38
CA SER A 77 0.11 12.29 2.50
C SER A 77 0.32 11.49 1.21
N LYS A 78 1.56 11.30 0.77
CA LYS A 78 1.86 10.54 -0.44
C LYS A 78 1.70 9.04 -0.21
N LEU A 79 2.04 8.54 0.98
CA LEU A 79 1.80 7.14 1.35
C LEU A 79 0.30 6.83 1.35
N ALA A 80 -0.54 7.73 1.87
CA ALA A 80 -1.99 7.57 1.79
C ALA A 80 -2.50 7.57 0.34
N ARG A 81 -1.95 8.43 -0.53
CA ARG A 81 -2.30 8.45 -1.97
C ARG A 81 -1.84 7.19 -2.70
N VAL A 82 -0.71 6.60 -2.32
CA VAL A 82 -0.28 5.29 -2.85
C VAL A 82 -1.31 4.22 -2.53
N VAL A 83 -1.80 4.16 -1.29
CA VAL A 83 -2.89 3.25 -0.91
C VAL A 83 -4.11 3.47 -1.80
N ASP A 84 -4.58 4.71 -1.95
CA ASP A 84 -5.71 5.07 -2.80
C ASP A 84 -5.51 4.64 -4.26
N THR A 85 -4.31 4.84 -4.81
CA THR A 85 -3.98 4.49 -6.18
C THR A 85 -4.15 3.00 -6.45
N PHE A 86 -3.77 2.15 -5.50
CA PHE A 86 -3.93 0.71 -5.63
C PHE A 86 -5.31 0.21 -5.20
N ALA A 87 -5.99 0.90 -4.29
CA ALA A 87 -7.31 0.51 -3.79
C ALA A 87 -8.45 0.80 -4.78
N ARG A 88 -8.39 1.91 -5.53
CA ARG A 88 -9.49 2.37 -6.40
C ARG A 88 -9.61 1.59 -7.72
N ARG A 89 -9.67 0.27 -7.63
CA ARG A 89 -9.86 -0.65 -8.76
C ARG A 89 -10.30 -2.02 -8.27
N LEU A 90 -10.56 -2.95 -9.19
CA LEU A 90 -10.71 -4.36 -8.84
C LEU A 90 -9.37 -4.91 -8.32
N GLN A 91 -9.39 -5.54 -7.16
CA GLN A 91 -8.19 -6.03 -6.46
C GLN A 91 -8.46 -7.33 -5.70
N THR A 92 -7.38 -8.05 -5.42
CA THR A 92 -7.31 -8.91 -4.24
C THR A 92 -6.55 -8.16 -3.14
N GLN A 93 -6.88 -8.42 -1.89
CA GLN A 93 -6.21 -7.75 -0.77
C GLN A 93 -4.71 -8.08 -0.73
N GLU A 94 -4.36 -9.33 -1.04
CA GLU A 94 -3.00 -9.84 -1.11
C GLU A 94 -2.18 -9.10 -2.17
N THR A 95 -2.72 -8.99 -3.38
CA THR A 95 -2.06 -8.29 -4.50
C THR A 95 -1.88 -6.81 -4.19
N MET A 96 -2.90 -6.16 -3.63
CA MET A 96 -2.82 -4.75 -3.23
C MET A 96 -1.71 -4.53 -2.19
N THR A 97 -1.65 -5.38 -1.18
CA THR A 97 -0.63 -5.32 -0.12
C THR A 97 0.79 -5.44 -0.69
N ALA A 98 1.00 -6.40 -1.59
CA ALA A 98 2.29 -6.62 -2.25
C ALA A 98 2.68 -5.43 -3.14
N GLN A 99 1.77 -4.92 -3.97
CA GLN A 99 2.03 -3.80 -4.89
C GLN A 99 2.37 -2.50 -4.15
N ILE A 100 1.73 -2.22 -3.02
CA ILE A 100 2.07 -1.08 -2.17
C ILE A 100 3.51 -1.21 -1.65
N ALA A 101 3.89 -2.39 -1.16
CA ALA A 101 5.24 -2.63 -0.67
C ALA A 101 6.29 -2.51 -1.79
N ASP A 102 6.01 -3.09 -2.96
CA ASP A 102 6.93 -3.12 -4.11
C ASP A 102 7.21 -1.71 -4.65
N VAL A 103 6.19 -0.86 -4.79
CA VAL A 103 6.39 0.51 -5.28
C VAL A 103 7.17 1.37 -4.28
N ILE A 104 6.93 1.21 -2.98
CA ILE A 104 7.67 1.94 -1.96
C ILE A 104 9.15 1.49 -1.96
N GLU A 105 9.40 0.18 -2.04
CA GLU A 105 10.75 -0.36 -2.11
C GLU A 105 11.50 0.11 -3.36
N SER A 106 10.86 0.05 -4.52
CA SER A 106 11.50 0.39 -5.81
C SER A 106 11.89 1.86 -5.91
N ILE A 107 11.05 2.77 -5.41
CA ILE A 107 11.26 4.22 -5.56
C ILE A 107 12.09 4.81 -4.42
N LEU A 108 11.73 4.50 -3.17
CA LEU A 108 12.42 5.08 -2.01
C LEU A 108 13.72 4.35 -1.66
N LYS A 109 13.89 3.11 -2.13
CA LYS A 109 15.04 2.23 -1.82
C LYS A 109 15.39 2.27 -0.32
N PRO A 110 14.42 2.08 0.55
CA PRO A 110 14.62 2.15 1.99
C PRO A 110 15.38 0.92 2.47
N ARG A 111 15.86 0.92 3.71
CA ARG A 111 16.47 -0.27 4.33
C ARG A 111 15.46 -1.41 4.54
N GLY A 112 14.18 -1.09 4.60
CA GLY A 112 13.08 -2.05 4.70
C GLY A 112 11.73 -1.37 4.59
N VAL A 113 10.73 -2.16 4.19
CA VAL A 113 9.32 -1.77 4.10
C VAL A 113 8.46 -2.80 4.81
N ALA A 114 7.47 -2.33 5.55
CA ALA A 114 6.40 -3.16 6.10
C ALA A 114 5.06 -2.56 5.70
N VAL A 115 4.20 -3.37 5.14
CA VAL A 115 2.82 -3.02 4.82
C VAL A 115 1.89 -4.03 5.46
N MET A 116 0.86 -3.57 6.15
CA MET A 116 -0.22 -4.40 6.66
C MET A 116 -1.55 -3.79 6.26
N VAL A 117 -2.46 -4.62 5.79
CA VAL A 117 -3.82 -4.25 5.42
C VAL A 117 -4.78 -5.12 6.22
N GLU A 118 -5.73 -4.47 6.87
CA GLU A 118 -6.82 -5.11 7.58
C GLU A 118 -8.15 -4.65 7.01
N ALA A 119 -9.01 -5.58 6.57
CA ALA A 119 -10.24 -5.23 5.89
C ALA A 119 -11.40 -6.21 6.14
N GLU A 120 -12.61 -5.67 6.17
CA GLU A 120 -13.84 -6.44 6.07
C GLU A 120 -14.25 -6.56 4.59
N HIS A 121 -14.57 -7.78 4.19
CA HIS A 121 -15.00 -8.11 2.83
C HIS A 121 -16.51 -8.30 2.77
N LEU A 122 -17.22 -7.45 2.02
CA LEU A 122 -18.67 -7.57 1.89
C LEU A 122 -19.10 -8.86 1.16
N CYS A 123 -18.23 -9.47 0.38
CA CYS A 123 -18.50 -10.79 -0.20
C CYS A 123 -18.63 -11.91 0.85
N MET A 124 -18.05 -11.71 2.03
CA MET A 124 -18.21 -12.61 3.18
C MET A 124 -19.35 -12.18 4.11
N ALA A 125 -19.60 -10.87 4.23
CA ALA A 125 -20.56 -10.34 5.18
C ALA A 125 -22.01 -10.41 4.68
N MET A 126 -22.24 -10.01 3.42
CA MET A 126 -23.60 -9.79 2.91
C MET A 126 -24.24 -10.99 2.19
N ARG A 127 -23.44 -11.99 1.83
CA ARG A 127 -23.87 -13.19 1.10
C ARG A 127 -22.98 -14.39 1.40
N GLY A 128 -23.32 -15.57 0.82
CA GLY A 128 -22.52 -16.79 1.00
C GLY A 128 -22.45 -17.19 2.46
N VAL A 129 -21.28 -17.10 3.08
CA VAL A 129 -21.06 -17.52 4.48
C VAL A 129 -21.67 -16.58 5.52
N GLN A 130 -22.09 -15.37 5.14
CA GLN A 130 -22.78 -14.38 5.98
C GLN A 130 -22.08 -14.11 7.32
N LYS A 131 -20.77 -13.83 7.28
CA LYS A 131 -19.95 -13.53 8.44
C LYS A 131 -19.57 -12.04 8.46
N ALA A 132 -20.46 -11.20 8.97
CA ALA A 132 -20.17 -9.79 9.20
C ALA A 132 -19.18 -9.61 10.35
N GLY A 133 -18.35 -8.56 10.27
CA GLY A 133 -17.36 -8.23 11.29
C GLY A 133 -16.11 -9.11 11.27
N VAL A 134 -15.99 -10.04 10.31
CA VAL A 134 -14.74 -10.80 10.13
C VAL A 134 -13.73 -9.95 9.39
N SER A 135 -12.57 -9.71 10.03
CA SER A 135 -11.46 -9.00 9.43
C SER A 135 -10.44 -9.96 8.81
N THR A 136 -9.96 -9.62 7.62
CA THR A 136 -8.85 -10.30 6.95
C THR A 136 -7.61 -9.43 7.07
N ILE A 137 -6.48 -10.03 7.48
CA ILE A 137 -5.20 -9.33 7.60
C ILE A 137 -4.24 -9.91 6.58
N THR A 138 -3.63 -9.03 5.78
CA THR A 138 -2.51 -9.35 4.90
C THR A 138 -1.32 -8.49 5.26
N SER A 139 -0.11 -9.03 5.17
CA SER A 139 1.12 -8.28 5.43
C SER A 139 2.21 -8.61 4.43
N GLN A 140 3.05 -7.63 4.16
CA GLN A 140 4.20 -7.75 3.29
C GLN A 140 5.40 -7.07 3.93
N PHE A 141 6.51 -7.79 4.03
CA PHE A 141 7.76 -7.32 4.62
C PHE A 141 8.88 -7.38 3.59
N ARG A 142 9.74 -6.35 3.56
CA ARG A 142 10.91 -6.26 2.69
C ARG A 142 12.12 -5.76 3.50
N GLY A 143 13.34 -6.12 3.05
CA GLY A 143 14.59 -5.71 3.68
C GLY A 143 14.63 -6.06 5.15
N VAL A 144 15.03 -5.12 6.00
CA VAL A 144 15.23 -5.33 7.45
C VAL A 144 13.99 -5.91 8.14
N PHE A 145 12.78 -5.55 7.73
CA PHE A 145 11.56 -6.16 8.29
C PHE A 145 11.36 -7.62 7.90
N LYS A 146 11.92 -8.06 6.77
CA LYS A 146 11.88 -9.47 6.37
C LYS A 146 12.96 -10.28 7.07
N ASP A 147 14.14 -9.69 7.24
CA ASP A 147 15.34 -10.38 7.69
C ASP A 147 15.45 -10.45 9.22
N ASP A 148 14.80 -9.53 9.94
CA ASP A 148 14.81 -9.43 11.40
C ASP A 148 13.39 -9.54 11.98
N ALA A 149 13.12 -10.65 12.68
CA ALA A 149 11.84 -10.90 13.34
C ALA A 149 11.52 -9.87 14.44
N SER A 150 12.53 -9.27 15.08
CA SER A 150 12.31 -8.24 16.10
C SER A 150 11.71 -6.97 15.50
N GLU A 151 12.09 -6.62 14.27
CA GLU A 151 11.52 -5.49 13.54
C GLU A 151 10.08 -5.74 13.08
N GLN A 152 9.73 -6.97 12.73
CA GLN A 152 8.34 -7.33 12.49
C GLN A 152 7.48 -7.18 13.76
N VAL A 153 7.98 -7.67 14.88
CA VAL A 153 7.30 -7.54 16.19
C VAL A 153 7.16 -6.07 16.56
N ARG A 154 8.21 -5.26 16.36
CA ARG A 154 8.17 -3.82 16.60
C ARG A 154 7.11 -3.13 15.77
N PHE A 155 7.05 -3.39 14.46
CA PHE A 155 6.03 -2.85 13.56
C PHE A 155 4.62 -3.22 14.03
N LEU A 156 4.36 -4.52 14.28
CA LEU A 156 3.06 -4.99 14.73
C LEU A 156 2.64 -4.40 16.07
N THR A 157 3.59 -4.19 16.98
CA THR A 157 3.34 -3.55 18.29
C THR A 157 2.95 -2.08 18.12
N LEU A 158 3.65 -1.35 17.25
CA LEU A 158 3.35 0.06 16.97
C LEU A 158 2.01 0.24 16.26
N VAL A 159 1.63 -0.69 15.37
CA VAL A 159 0.31 -0.67 14.73
C VAL A 159 -0.79 -0.93 15.77
N ARG A 160 -0.64 -1.95 16.62
CA ARG A 160 -1.66 -2.33 17.62
C ARG A 160 -1.72 -1.39 18.82
N GLY A 161 -0.59 -0.84 19.24
CA GLY A 161 -0.49 0.01 20.43
C GLY A 161 -1.22 1.36 20.34
N GLY A 162 -1.91 1.61 19.28
CA GLY A 162 -2.74 2.80 19.07
C GLY A 162 -4.23 2.54 18.98
N ALA A 163 -4.68 1.33 19.27
CA ALA A 163 -6.11 1.06 19.38
C ALA A 163 -6.71 2.02 20.42
N LYS A 164 -7.56 2.94 19.94
CA LYS A 164 -8.34 3.87 20.77
C LYS A 164 -9.52 3.12 21.38
#